data_ed3be55598d5e702a56ed5519187ef2e
#
_entry.id   ed3be55598d5e702a56ed5519187ef2e
#
_cell.length_a   1.000
_cell.length_b   1.000
_cell.length_c   1.000
_cell.angle_alpha   90.00
_cell.angle_beta   90.00
_cell.angle_gamma   90.00
#
_symmetry.space_group_name_H-M   'P 1'
#
loop_
_entity.id
_entity.type
_entity.pdbx_description
1 polymer ?
#
loop_
_entity_poly.entity_id
_entity_poly.type
_entity_poly.pdbx_seq_one_letter_code
_entity_poly.pdbx_strand_id
1 'polypeptide(L)'
;AEVKADVTRWLYGYVNATFQDLRDTRKYEPTSNVLNPSKGLRMPNIPYFLANAGVEFHKENLFGGKGQNVRLFTDASFVEEYFFDFEVSQYQEKRIPRSFKLDSGLEYSIMNGGLTFSAKASNLTNARLFSEFNYPLPGRAFTARIRYVLK
;
A
#
# COMPACT_ATOMS: atom_id res chain seq x y z
N ALA A 1 11.42 -5.03 -8.04
CA ALA A 1 10.94 -6.17 -8.84
C ALA A 1 9.42 -6.22 -8.81
N GLU A 2 8.79 -6.64 -9.89
CA GLU A 2 7.35 -6.84 -10.00
C GLU A 2 7.06 -8.10 -10.79
N VAL A 3 6.09 -8.88 -10.33
CA VAL A 3 5.52 -10.05 -11.03
C VAL A 3 4.02 -9.93 -11.00
N LYS A 4 3.40 -10.12 -12.17
CA LYS A 4 1.95 -10.17 -12.37
C LYS A 4 1.61 -11.43 -13.14
N ALA A 5 0.53 -12.08 -12.77
CA ALA A 5 0.09 -13.30 -13.43
C ALA A 5 -1.44 -13.45 -13.43
N ASP A 6 -1.98 -13.79 -14.59
CA ASP A 6 -3.29 -14.41 -14.71
C ASP A 6 -3.14 -15.90 -14.42
N VAL A 7 -3.41 -16.28 -13.16
CA VAL A 7 -3.27 -17.68 -12.71
C VAL A 7 -4.31 -18.58 -13.42
N THR A 8 -5.49 -18.02 -13.61
CA THR A 8 -6.56 -18.59 -14.40
C THR A 8 -7.36 -17.46 -15.05
N ARG A 9 -8.33 -17.78 -15.93
CA ARG A 9 -9.26 -16.79 -16.53
C ARG A 9 -10.12 -16.03 -15.51
N TRP A 10 -10.11 -16.42 -14.25
CA TRP A 10 -10.93 -15.84 -13.17
C TRP A 10 -10.12 -15.46 -11.93
N LEU A 11 -8.81 -15.74 -11.93
CA LEU A 11 -7.92 -15.46 -10.81
C LEU A 11 -6.65 -14.73 -11.31
N TYR A 12 -6.47 -13.52 -10.83
CA TYR A 12 -5.30 -12.68 -11.05
C TYR A 12 -4.53 -12.49 -9.75
N GLY A 13 -3.22 -12.39 -9.84
CA GLY A 13 -2.36 -12.09 -8.70
C GLY A 13 -1.17 -11.24 -9.09
N TYR A 14 -0.68 -10.45 -8.14
CA TYR A 14 0.55 -9.70 -8.31
C TYR A 14 1.36 -9.66 -7.02
N VAL A 15 2.65 -9.49 -7.17
CA VAL A 15 3.57 -9.17 -6.08
C VAL A 15 4.62 -8.20 -6.61
N ASN A 16 4.93 -7.19 -5.83
CA ASN A 16 6.07 -6.31 -6.08
C ASN A 16 6.84 -6.05 -4.79
N ALA A 17 8.14 -5.84 -4.93
CA ALA A 17 9.01 -5.46 -3.84
C ALA A 17 10.05 -4.46 -4.32
N THR A 18 10.32 -3.48 -3.48
CA THR A 18 11.35 -2.47 -3.70
C THR A 18 12.31 -2.49 -2.53
N PHE A 19 13.58 -2.61 -2.85
CA PHE A 19 14.68 -2.40 -1.92
C PHE A 19 15.50 -1.21 -2.39
N GLN A 20 15.79 -0.29 -1.47
CA GLN A 20 16.56 0.92 -1.75
C GLN A 20 17.39 1.32 -0.52
N ASP A 21 18.66 1.63 -0.71
CA ASP A 21 19.55 2.13 0.33
C ASP A 21 20.15 3.48 -0.11
N LEU A 22 19.37 4.52 0.06
CA LEU A 22 19.75 5.89 -0.29
C LEU A 22 20.48 6.54 0.87
N ARG A 23 21.69 7.01 0.62
CA ARG A 23 22.58 7.61 1.62
C ARG A 23 23.05 8.98 1.22
N ASP A 24 23.23 9.87 2.20
CA ASP A 24 23.87 11.16 1.95
C ASP A 24 25.37 10.95 1.68
N THR A 25 25.83 11.34 0.49
CA THR A 25 27.23 11.21 0.09
C THR A 25 28.01 12.53 0.16
N ARG A 26 27.35 13.64 0.49
CA ARG A 26 27.98 14.94 0.57
C ARG A 26 29.04 14.96 1.66
N LYS A 27 30.23 15.48 1.33
CA LYS A 27 31.35 15.60 2.29
C LYS A 27 31.19 16.80 3.21
N TYR A 28 30.63 17.89 2.69
CA TYR A 28 30.43 19.14 3.41
C TYR A 28 28.96 19.56 3.35
N GLU A 29 28.54 20.34 4.31
CA GLU A 29 27.22 20.95 4.29
C GLU A 29 27.06 21.92 3.10
N PRO A 30 25.86 22.07 2.52
CA PRO A 30 25.65 22.86 1.31
C PRO A 30 26.02 24.34 1.41
N THR A 31 25.99 24.90 2.61
CA THR A 31 26.15 26.32 2.86
C THR A 31 27.39 26.67 3.68
N SER A 32 28.17 25.67 4.07
CA SER A 32 29.35 25.85 4.91
C SER A 32 30.45 24.86 4.55
N ASN A 33 31.72 25.18 4.87
CA ASN A 33 32.82 24.23 4.72
C ASN A 33 32.96 23.28 5.91
N VAL A 34 31.87 23.11 6.68
CA VAL A 34 31.80 22.17 7.79
C VAL A 34 31.56 20.75 7.26
N LEU A 35 32.24 19.79 7.84
CA LEU A 35 32.02 18.38 7.51
C LEU A 35 30.56 18.00 7.78
N ASN A 36 29.93 17.38 6.80
CA ASN A 36 28.54 16.95 6.92
C ASN A 36 28.43 15.74 7.89
N PRO A 37 27.79 15.93 9.05
CA PRO A 37 27.62 14.85 10.03
C PRO A 37 26.72 13.73 9.53
N SER A 38 25.86 14.00 8.52
CA SER A 38 24.95 13.02 7.94
C SER A 38 25.60 12.19 6.82
N LYS A 39 26.88 12.41 6.50
CA LYS A 39 27.55 11.67 5.45
C LYS A 39 27.55 10.16 5.72
N GLY A 40 27.07 9.40 4.75
CA GLY A 40 26.95 7.94 4.85
C GLY A 40 25.70 7.45 5.57
N LEU A 41 24.91 8.35 6.15
CA LEU A 41 23.66 8.00 6.82
C LEU A 41 22.54 7.83 5.78
N ARG A 42 21.55 7.01 6.11
CA ARG A 42 20.36 6.81 5.27
C ARG A 42 19.53 8.09 5.20
N MET A 43 18.99 8.35 4.02
CA MET A 43 18.06 9.46 3.81
C MET A 43 16.80 9.25 4.63
N PRO A 44 16.35 10.28 5.39
CA PRO A 44 15.13 10.19 6.18
C PRO A 44 13.88 10.12 5.30
N ASN A 45 12.78 9.65 5.90
CA ASN A 45 11.46 9.50 5.27
C ASN A 45 11.42 8.58 4.03
N ILE A 46 12.41 7.72 3.90
CA ILE A 46 12.50 6.76 2.80
C ILE A 46 12.63 5.36 3.38
N PRO A 47 11.59 4.52 3.30
CA PRO A 47 11.70 3.13 3.69
C PRO A 47 12.67 2.39 2.76
N TYR A 48 13.58 1.62 3.34
CA TYR A 48 14.55 0.85 2.56
C TYR A 48 13.96 -0.42 1.94
N PHE A 49 12.87 -0.91 2.49
CA PHE A 49 12.14 -2.05 1.95
C PHE A 49 10.63 -1.80 2.03
N LEU A 50 9.97 -2.05 0.92
CA LEU A 50 8.52 -2.07 0.82
C LEU A 50 8.09 -3.18 -0.14
N ALA A 51 6.96 -3.81 0.15
CA ALA A 51 6.40 -4.87 -0.66
C ALA A 51 4.88 -4.77 -0.70
N ASN A 52 4.32 -5.11 -1.85
CA ASN A 52 2.88 -5.23 -2.01
C ASN A 52 2.56 -6.53 -2.72
N ALA A 53 1.45 -7.14 -2.34
CA ALA A 53 0.90 -8.30 -3.00
C ALA A 53 -0.61 -8.18 -3.04
N GLY A 54 -1.22 -8.69 -4.11
CA GLY A 54 -2.65 -8.70 -4.21
C GLY A 54 -3.15 -9.89 -5.00
N VAL A 55 -4.38 -10.26 -4.71
CA VAL A 55 -5.11 -11.30 -5.41
C VAL A 55 -6.51 -10.79 -5.75
N GLU A 56 -6.94 -11.04 -6.96
CA GLU A 56 -8.25 -10.71 -7.46
C GLU A 56 -8.92 -11.94 -8.05
N PHE A 57 -10.10 -12.23 -7.58
CA PHE A 57 -11.02 -13.17 -8.18
C PHE A 57 -12.11 -12.38 -8.91
N HIS A 58 -12.33 -12.69 -10.18
CA HIS A 58 -13.44 -12.13 -10.93
C HIS A 58 -14.16 -13.22 -11.71
N LYS A 59 -15.46 -13.13 -11.78
CA LYS A 59 -16.28 -14.07 -12.51
C LYS A 59 -17.49 -13.38 -13.10
N GLU A 60 -17.67 -13.61 -14.41
CA GLU A 60 -18.86 -13.19 -15.13
C GLU A 60 -19.94 -14.28 -15.05
N ASN A 61 -21.19 -13.82 -15.17
CA ASN A 61 -22.37 -14.68 -15.20
C ASN A 61 -22.45 -15.63 -13.99
N LEU A 62 -22.09 -15.14 -12.80
CA LEU A 62 -22.25 -15.85 -11.54
C LEU A 62 -23.74 -16.22 -11.37
N PHE A 63 -24.03 -17.39 -10.86
CA PHE A 63 -25.39 -17.93 -10.69
C PHE A 63 -26.21 -18.10 -12.01
N GLY A 64 -25.56 -18.14 -13.16
CA GLY A 64 -26.21 -18.36 -14.46
C GLY A 64 -26.97 -17.17 -15.02
N GLY A 65 -26.92 -16.00 -14.36
CA GLY A 65 -27.54 -14.76 -14.81
C GLY A 65 -26.66 -14.00 -15.80
N LYS A 66 -27.16 -13.74 -17.01
CA LYS A 66 -26.45 -12.92 -17.99
C LYS A 66 -26.25 -11.48 -17.47
N GLY A 67 -25.05 -10.95 -17.62
CA GLY A 67 -24.71 -9.59 -17.21
C GLY A 67 -24.53 -9.41 -15.72
N GLN A 68 -24.30 -10.48 -14.97
CA GLN A 68 -23.91 -10.46 -13.56
C GLN A 68 -22.40 -10.69 -13.45
N ASN A 69 -21.70 -9.81 -12.73
CA ASN A 69 -20.26 -9.95 -12.52
C ASN A 69 -19.96 -9.80 -11.03
N VAL A 70 -19.04 -10.64 -10.54
CA VAL A 70 -18.49 -10.51 -9.19
C VAL A 70 -17.00 -10.30 -9.28
N ARG A 71 -16.50 -9.43 -8.42
CA ARG A 71 -15.09 -9.17 -8.23
C ARG A 71 -14.79 -9.15 -6.72
N LEU A 72 -13.89 -9.99 -6.29
CA LEU A 72 -13.36 -10.02 -4.93
C LEU A 72 -11.87 -9.75 -5.02
N PHE A 73 -11.37 -8.81 -4.24
CA PHE A 73 -9.94 -8.51 -4.21
C PHE A 73 -9.43 -8.39 -2.78
N THR A 74 -8.15 -8.70 -2.62
CA THR A 74 -7.43 -8.51 -1.36
C THR A 74 -6.02 -8.04 -1.69
N ASP A 75 -5.61 -6.94 -1.07
CA ASP A 75 -4.31 -6.31 -1.23
C ASP A 75 -3.59 -6.24 0.11
N ALA A 76 -2.36 -6.71 0.14
CA ALA A 76 -1.45 -6.61 1.27
C ALA A 76 -0.35 -5.61 0.97
N SER A 77 0.01 -4.79 1.94
CA SER A 77 1.08 -3.81 1.84
C SER A 77 1.96 -3.89 3.07
N PHE A 78 3.25 -4.02 2.86
CA PHE A 78 4.28 -4.06 3.90
C PHE A 78 5.27 -2.93 3.68
N VAL A 79 5.56 -2.19 4.74
CA VAL A 79 6.61 -1.16 4.78
C VAL A 79 7.47 -1.44 6.00
N GLU A 80 8.78 -1.58 5.80
CA GLU A 80 9.74 -1.76 6.89
C GLU A 80 9.93 -0.44 7.65
N GLU A 81 10.38 -0.50 8.90
CA GLU A 81 10.65 0.70 9.69
C GLU A 81 11.72 1.57 9.02
N TYR A 82 11.59 2.86 9.17
CA TYR A 82 12.54 3.83 8.61
C TYR A 82 12.66 5.08 9.49
N PHE A 83 13.74 5.83 9.28
CA PHE A 83 13.99 7.03 10.07
C PHE A 83 13.15 8.20 9.61
N PHE A 84 12.63 8.94 10.57
CA PHE A 84 11.99 10.22 10.32
C PHE A 84 13.02 11.32 10.03
N ASP A 85 14.18 11.27 10.67
CA ASP A 85 15.26 12.24 10.55
C ASP A 85 16.60 11.52 10.35
N PHE A 86 17.66 12.27 10.01
CA PHE A 86 18.99 11.69 9.88
C PHE A 86 19.47 11.06 11.17
N GLU A 87 20.14 9.92 11.02
CA GLU A 87 20.75 9.18 12.11
C GLU A 87 22.08 9.83 12.55
N VAL A 88 21.98 10.92 13.33
CA VAL A 88 23.15 11.65 13.87
C VAL A 88 23.42 11.32 15.33
N SER A 89 22.58 10.53 15.98
CA SER A 89 22.67 10.19 17.39
C SER A 89 22.42 8.70 17.60
N GLN A 90 23.19 8.09 18.48
CA GLN A 90 22.99 6.71 18.91
C GLN A 90 21.67 6.50 19.70
N TYR A 91 20.98 7.57 20.07
CA TYR A 91 19.70 7.56 20.78
C TYR A 91 18.51 7.84 19.86
N GLN A 92 18.52 7.25 18.68
CA GLN A 92 17.46 7.52 17.73
C GLN A 92 16.14 6.85 18.08
N GLU A 93 15.26 7.65 18.63
CA GLU A 93 13.89 7.26 18.94
C GLU A 93 12.90 7.62 17.82
N LYS A 94 13.30 8.45 16.87
CA LYS A 94 12.42 8.99 15.81
C LYS A 94 12.33 8.03 14.61
N ARG A 95 11.72 6.89 14.83
CA ARG A 95 11.45 5.91 13.77
C ARG A 95 9.96 5.87 13.44
N ILE A 96 9.67 5.71 12.18
CA ILE A 96 8.35 5.31 11.73
C ILE A 96 8.34 3.78 11.76
N PRO A 97 7.48 3.17 12.59
CA PRO A 97 7.51 1.72 12.79
C PRO A 97 7.09 0.98 11.53
N ARG A 98 7.56 -0.26 11.39
CA ARG A 98 7.08 -1.14 10.33
C ARG A 98 5.58 -1.29 10.37
N SER A 99 4.99 -1.47 9.20
CA SER A 99 3.55 -1.63 9.08
C SER A 99 3.19 -2.74 8.10
N PHE A 100 2.12 -3.45 8.41
CA PHE A 100 1.48 -4.42 7.52
C PHE A 100 -0.01 -4.09 7.43
N LYS A 101 -0.44 -3.71 6.25
CA LYS A 101 -1.83 -3.35 5.97
C LYS A 101 -2.45 -4.38 5.04
N LEU A 102 -3.68 -4.76 5.34
CA LEU A 102 -4.52 -5.59 4.49
C LEU A 102 -5.79 -4.84 4.14
N ASP A 103 -6.07 -4.71 2.86
CA ASP A 103 -7.32 -4.20 2.32
C ASP A 103 -8.06 -5.33 1.61
N SER A 104 -9.38 -5.35 1.66
CA SER A 104 -10.19 -6.29 0.89
C SER A 104 -11.49 -5.63 0.44
N GLY A 105 -12.03 -6.08 -0.68
CA GLY A 105 -13.29 -5.55 -1.19
C GLY A 105 -14.01 -6.53 -2.09
N LEU A 106 -15.32 -6.38 -2.11
CA LEU A 106 -16.24 -7.11 -2.95
C LEU A 106 -17.01 -6.13 -3.83
N GLU A 107 -17.12 -6.44 -5.09
CA GLU A 107 -17.98 -5.74 -6.04
C GLU A 107 -18.89 -6.74 -6.74
N TYR A 108 -20.17 -6.44 -6.77
CA TYR A 108 -21.18 -7.22 -7.48
C TYR A 108 -21.97 -6.31 -8.38
N SER A 109 -21.97 -6.59 -9.67
CA SER A 109 -22.69 -5.83 -10.68
C SER A 109 -23.73 -6.69 -11.39
N ILE A 110 -24.85 -6.08 -11.69
CA ILE A 110 -25.97 -6.65 -12.46
C ILE A 110 -26.38 -5.71 -13.58
N MET A 111 -27.26 -6.16 -14.45
CA MET A 111 -27.75 -5.38 -15.60
C MET A 111 -26.62 -4.89 -16.51
N ASN A 112 -25.64 -5.75 -16.82
CA ASN A 112 -24.44 -5.39 -17.59
C ASN A 112 -23.70 -4.17 -17.01
N GLY A 113 -23.57 -4.10 -15.69
CA GLY A 113 -22.91 -3.01 -14.98
C GLY A 113 -23.80 -1.78 -14.73
N GLY A 114 -25.08 -1.84 -15.09
CA GLY A 114 -26.03 -0.75 -14.83
C GLY A 114 -26.28 -0.52 -13.33
N LEU A 115 -26.27 -1.58 -12.53
CA LEU A 115 -26.33 -1.48 -11.07
C LEU A 115 -25.15 -2.23 -10.45
N THR A 116 -24.41 -1.55 -9.58
CA THR A 116 -23.23 -2.10 -8.91
C THR A 116 -23.30 -1.84 -7.41
N PHE A 117 -23.11 -2.90 -6.65
CA PHE A 117 -22.93 -2.88 -5.20
C PHE A 117 -21.45 -3.12 -4.90
N SER A 118 -20.85 -2.31 -4.06
CA SER A 118 -19.47 -2.51 -3.62
C SER A 118 -19.32 -2.30 -2.12
N ALA A 119 -18.52 -3.14 -1.50
CA ALA A 119 -18.10 -3.03 -0.12
C ALA A 119 -16.58 -3.15 -0.05
N LYS A 120 -15.94 -2.27 0.72
CA LYS A 120 -14.49 -2.27 0.93
C LYS A 120 -14.19 -2.16 2.42
N ALA A 121 -13.28 -2.99 2.89
CA ALA A 121 -12.65 -2.89 4.19
C ALA A 121 -11.19 -2.48 3.99
N SER A 122 -10.81 -1.34 4.53
CA SER A 122 -9.43 -0.83 4.48
C SER A 122 -8.75 -1.03 5.82
N ASN A 123 -7.47 -1.35 5.80
CA ASN A 123 -6.64 -1.58 6.97
C ASN A 123 -7.26 -2.61 7.94
N LEU A 124 -7.62 -3.80 7.42
CA LEU A 124 -8.20 -4.89 8.19
C LEU A 124 -7.33 -5.32 9.39
N THR A 125 -6.02 -5.20 9.26
CA THR A 125 -5.06 -5.46 10.33
C THR A 125 -5.10 -4.44 11.45
N ASN A 126 -5.81 -3.32 11.23
CA ASN A 126 -5.82 -2.15 12.13
C ASN A 126 -4.41 -1.69 12.48
N ALA A 127 -3.48 -1.78 11.52
CA ALA A 127 -2.12 -1.35 11.68
C ALA A 127 -2.05 0.16 11.92
N ARG A 128 -1.15 0.56 12.80
CA ARG A 128 -0.83 1.98 12.96
C ARG A 128 0.01 2.43 11.77
N LEU A 129 -0.57 3.23 10.92
CA LEU A 129 0.05 3.78 9.73
C LEU A 129 0.36 5.24 9.98
N PHE A 130 1.47 5.71 9.43
CA PHE A 130 1.87 7.10 9.52
C PHE A 130 2.16 7.63 8.13
N SER A 131 1.67 8.82 7.80
CA SER A 131 2.10 9.57 6.61
C SER A 131 3.44 10.24 6.86
N GLU A 132 3.60 10.77 8.07
CA GLU A 132 4.81 11.39 8.60
C GLU A 132 4.90 11.09 10.09
N PHE A 133 6.02 11.45 10.73
CA PHE A 133 6.19 11.28 12.16
C PHE A 133 5.08 12.02 12.94
N ASN A 134 4.42 11.32 13.85
CA ASN A 134 3.29 11.82 14.65
C ASN A 134 2.01 12.19 13.87
N TYR A 135 1.92 11.86 12.57
CA TYR A 135 0.70 12.01 11.79
C TYR A 135 0.09 10.64 11.46
N PRO A 136 -0.71 10.08 12.39
CA PRO A 136 -1.33 8.78 12.17
C PRO A 136 -2.39 8.86 11.08
N LEU A 137 -2.39 7.88 10.21
CA LEU A 137 -3.45 7.66 9.22
C LEU A 137 -4.64 6.96 9.88
N PRO A 138 -5.83 7.04 9.28
CA PRO A 138 -7.00 6.32 9.77
C PRO A 138 -6.73 4.83 9.97
N GLY A 139 -7.26 4.27 11.04
CA GLY A 139 -7.25 2.85 11.30
C GLY A 139 -8.18 2.08 10.35
N ARG A 140 -8.76 1.00 10.83
CA ARG A 140 -9.71 0.20 10.05
C ARG A 140 -10.92 1.02 9.64
N ALA A 141 -11.28 0.92 8.36
CA ALA A 141 -12.45 1.62 7.81
C ALA A 141 -13.25 0.69 6.91
N PHE A 142 -14.57 0.86 6.90
CA PHE A 142 -15.50 0.14 6.03
C PHE A 142 -16.26 1.13 5.17
N THR A 143 -16.38 0.83 3.88
CA THR A 143 -17.10 1.64 2.92
C THR A 143 -18.05 0.76 2.13
N ALA A 144 -19.30 1.20 1.99
CA ALA A 144 -20.28 0.60 1.09
C ALA A 144 -20.73 1.64 0.07
N ARG A 145 -20.93 1.22 -1.18
CA ARG A 145 -21.37 2.07 -2.28
C ARG A 145 -22.39 1.32 -3.13
N ILE A 146 -23.41 2.05 -3.56
CA ILE A 146 -24.32 1.63 -4.63
C ILE A 146 -24.16 2.63 -5.77
N ARG A 147 -23.97 2.12 -6.98
CA ARG A 147 -23.88 2.91 -8.21
C ARG A 147 -24.94 2.42 -9.19
N TYR A 148 -25.77 3.33 -9.67
CA TYR A 148 -26.72 3.10 -10.75
C TYR A 148 -26.40 4.00 -11.94
N VAL A 149 -26.38 3.43 -13.13
CA VAL A 149 -26.13 4.14 -14.39
C VAL A 149 -27.43 4.15 -15.20
N LEU A 150 -28.01 5.33 -15.33
CA LEU A 150 -29.12 5.55 -16.24
C LEU A 150 -28.58 5.51 -17.68
N LYS A 151 -29.21 4.72 -18.53
CA LYS A 151 -28.92 4.63 -19.96
C LYS A 151 -30.04 5.34 -20.74
#